data_8d7543fd2d7effa20e158f3a489f331c
#
_entry.id   8d7543fd2d7effa20e158f3a489f331c
#
_cell.length_a   1.000
_cell.length_b   1.000
_cell.length_c   1.000
_cell.angle_alpha   90.00
_cell.angle_beta   90.00
_cell.angle_gamma   90.00
#
_symmetry.space_group_name_H-M   'P 1'
#
loop_
_entity.id
_entity.type
_entity.pdbx_description
1 polymer ?
#
loop_
_entity_poly.entity_id
_entity_poly.type
_entity_poly.pdbx_seq_one_letter_code
_entity_poly.pdbx_strand_id
1 'polypeptide(L)'
;MRVEWIDQDAEAFRMLYAHIFLDAEDVDTHVEAAYERLARILKCDAETARERARVMLTDSEIERFMAESVMARVADDLDADLDVPTMYAPACEHRDPCREGEPFSFAVKYLLVPAMELDFERPIVLAEDDDENARIDAALSARIHGEIPQAHLKLQIDAVRTEFRAELKRRGVTSKEYRMQRRLKPQELVDELHDRACERVKRDTALELAFKASESEPDALEGRMDGLLVIQAKGTSQSEDLRRDMKDAGRLCLLRQQARRDIGLDWIKRSVVMKEGAAQPE
;
A
#
# COMPACT_ATOMS: atom_id res chain seq x y z
N MET A 1 21.17 -12.73 6.58
CA MET A 1 20.73 -11.42 6.00
C MET A 1 21.45 -10.26 6.68
N ARG A 2 21.94 -9.26 5.94
CA ARG A 2 22.52 -8.00 6.43
C ARG A 2 21.77 -6.82 5.81
N VAL A 3 21.40 -5.81 6.62
CA VAL A 3 20.70 -4.60 6.20
C VAL A 3 21.58 -3.39 6.49
N GLU A 4 21.84 -2.57 5.48
CA GLU A 4 22.56 -1.32 5.59
C GLU A 4 21.62 -0.16 5.30
N TRP A 5 21.18 0.54 6.34
CA TRP A 5 20.35 1.72 6.19
C TRP A 5 21.16 2.89 5.65
N ILE A 6 20.65 3.54 4.62
CA ILE A 6 21.25 4.75 4.05
C ILE A 6 20.51 5.92 4.66
N ASP A 7 21.20 6.67 5.49
CA ASP A 7 20.70 7.90 6.10
C ASP A 7 20.67 9.01 5.03
N GLN A 8 19.58 9.10 4.31
CA GLN A 8 19.26 10.23 3.46
C GLN A 8 18.14 11.00 4.16
N ASP A 9 18.49 12.13 4.79
CA ASP A 9 17.56 13.10 5.40
C ASP A 9 16.08 12.65 5.40
N ALA A 10 15.83 11.60 6.21
CA ALA A 10 14.53 10.93 6.24
C ALA A 10 13.42 11.90 6.67
N GLU A 11 13.75 12.94 7.43
CA GLU A 11 12.81 13.97 7.84
C GLU A 11 12.38 14.86 6.68
N ALA A 12 13.32 15.31 5.82
CA ALA A 12 13.00 16.21 4.70
C ALA A 12 12.26 15.49 3.57
N PHE A 13 12.68 14.26 3.23
CA PHE A 13 12.09 13.54 2.10
C PHE A 13 11.01 12.55 2.51
N ARG A 14 10.87 12.23 3.80
CA ARG A 14 9.97 11.20 4.32
C ARG A 14 10.13 9.86 3.62
N MET A 15 11.40 9.46 3.43
CA MET A 15 11.80 8.22 2.76
C MET A 15 12.92 7.55 3.56
N LEU A 16 12.87 6.23 3.63
CA LEU A 16 13.97 5.39 4.09
C LEU A 16 14.52 4.57 2.94
N TYR A 17 15.83 4.42 2.90
CA TYR A 17 16.50 3.54 1.97
C TYR A 17 17.33 2.49 2.74
N ALA A 18 17.30 1.27 2.25
CA ALA A 18 18.21 0.24 2.73
C ALA A 18 18.84 -0.52 1.57
N HIS A 19 20.10 -0.92 1.71
CA HIS A 19 20.73 -1.98 0.94
C HIS A 19 20.64 -3.29 1.71
N ILE A 20 20.13 -4.31 1.06
CA ILE A 20 19.90 -5.63 1.63
C ILE A 20 20.84 -6.61 0.94
N PHE A 21 21.52 -7.41 1.76
CA PHE A 21 22.42 -8.46 1.33
C PHE A 21 21.95 -9.77 1.91
N LEU A 22 21.58 -10.70 1.05
CA LEU A 22 21.18 -12.06 1.38
C LEU A 22 22.33 -12.98 1.01
N ASP A 23 22.72 -13.90 1.91
CA ASP A 23 23.58 -15.01 1.55
C ASP A 23 22.80 -16.09 0.78
N ALA A 24 23.47 -17.11 0.29
CA ALA A 24 22.85 -18.15 -0.52
C ALA A 24 21.73 -18.90 0.25
N GLU A 25 21.93 -19.16 1.55
CA GLU A 25 20.94 -19.86 2.38
C GLU A 25 19.67 -19.04 2.60
N ASP A 26 19.81 -17.73 2.82
CA ASP A 26 18.71 -16.79 2.89
C ASP A 26 17.91 -16.78 1.57
N VAL A 27 18.63 -16.69 0.42
CA VAL A 27 17.99 -16.71 -0.91
C VAL A 27 17.22 -17.97 -1.14
N ASP A 28 17.81 -19.14 -0.87
CA ASP A 28 17.20 -20.45 -1.07
C ASP A 28 15.91 -20.59 -0.24
N THR A 29 15.92 -20.09 1.01
CA THR A 29 14.75 -20.08 1.89
C THR A 29 13.59 -19.25 1.29
N HIS A 30 13.89 -18.07 0.76
CA HIS A 30 12.85 -17.22 0.15
C HIS A 30 12.37 -17.74 -1.20
N VAL A 31 13.25 -18.33 -1.99
CA VAL A 31 12.92 -18.95 -3.28
C VAL A 31 12.05 -20.18 -3.08
N GLU A 32 12.34 -21.02 -2.07
CA GLU A 32 11.48 -22.17 -1.73
C GLU A 32 10.05 -21.72 -1.41
N ALA A 33 9.89 -20.70 -0.57
CA ALA A 33 8.57 -20.15 -0.26
C ALA A 33 7.84 -19.58 -1.49
N ALA A 34 8.58 -19.01 -2.46
CA ALA A 34 8.00 -18.55 -3.72
C ALA A 34 7.45 -19.72 -4.55
N TYR A 35 8.17 -20.84 -4.62
CA TYR A 35 7.70 -22.04 -5.32
C TYR A 35 6.56 -22.75 -4.57
N GLU A 36 6.57 -22.79 -3.25
CA GLU A 36 5.43 -23.29 -2.46
C GLU A 36 4.16 -22.48 -2.73
N ARG A 37 4.29 -21.14 -2.82
CA ARG A 37 3.16 -20.28 -3.21
C ARG A 37 2.69 -20.59 -4.63
N LEU A 38 3.61 -20.73 -5.59
CA LEU A 38 3.26 -21.11 -6.97
C LEU A 38 2.56 -22.48 -7.01
N ALA A 39 3.03 -23.46 -6.23
CA ALA A 39 2.45 -24.78 -6.09
C ALA A 39 0.99 -24.74 -5.61
N ARG A 40 0.69 -23.90 -4.61
CA ARG A 40 -0.70 -23.68 -4.16
C ARG A 40 -1.58 -23.10 -5.27
N ILE A 41 -1.09 -22.11 -6.02
CA ILE A 41 -1.81 -21.52 -7.15
C ILE A 41 -2.09 -22.56 -8.23
N LEU A 42 -1.10 -23.38 -8.57
CA LEU A 42 -1.19 -24.42 -9.60
C LEU A 42 -1.83 -25.72 -9.11
N LYS A 43 -2.15 -25.84 -7.82
CA LYS A 43 -2.70 -27.03 -7.14
C LYS A 43 -1.83 -28.27 -7.39
N CYS A 44 -0.54 -28.16 -7.16
CA CYS A 44 0.47 -29.24 -7.27
C CYS A 44 1.47 -29.10 -6.10
N ASP A 45 2.48 -29.97 -6.02
CA ASP A 45 3.61 -29.82 -5.11
C ASP A 45 4.66 -28.83 -5.65
N ALA A 46 5.60 -28.40 -4.78
CA ALA A 46 6.60 -27.41 -5.12
C ALA A 46 7.56 -27.87 -6.23
N GLU A 47 7.91 -29.15 -6.26
CA GLU A 47 8.81 -29.70 -7.29
C GLU A 47 8.14 -29.68 -8.67
N THR A 48 6.87 -30.13 -8.75
CA THR A 48 6.05 -30.02 -9.96
C THR A 48 5.88 -28.55 -10.40
N ALA A 49 5.73 -27.63 -9.46
CA ALA A 49 5.64 -26.19 -9.77
C ALA A 49 6.95 -25.66 -10.39
N ARG A 50 8.10 -26.08 -9.86
CA ARG A 50 9.43 -25.76 -10.43
C ARG A 50 9.60 -26.30 -11.84
N GLU A 51 9.26 -27.58 -12.05
CA GLU A 51 9.33 -28.19 -13.37
C GLU A 51 8.44 -27.46 -14.39
N ARG A 52 7.20 -27.14 -14.01
CA ARG A 52 6.28 -26.39 -14.87
C ARG A 52 6.81 -25.00 -15.19
N ALA A 53 7.37 -24.29 -14.19
CA ALA A 53 7.99 -22.99 -14.44
C ALA A 53 9.12 -23.09 -15.46
N ARG A 54 10.02 -24.09 -15.34
CA ARG A 54 11.11 -24.32 -16.29
C ARG A 54 10.64 -24.67 -17.70
N VAL A 55 9.47 -25.29 -17.85
CA VAL A 55 8.90 -25.62 -19.17
C VAL A 55 8.18 -24.41 -19.78
N MET A 56 7.54 -23.58 -18.95
CA MET A 56 6.66 -22.50 -19.43
C MET A 56 7.35 -21.15 -19.54
N LEU A 57 8.42 -20.92 -18.78
CA LEU A 57 9.13 -19.65 -18.67
C LEU A 57 10.56 -19.79 -19.17
N THR A 58 11.11 -18.70 -19.67
CA THR A 58 12.54 -18.58 -19.96
C THR A 58 13.34 -18.41 -18.68
N ASP A 59 14.64 -18.71 -18.71
CA ASP A 59 15.53 -18.51 -17.55
C ASP A 59 15.46 -17.08 -17.00
N SER A 60 15.40 -16.08 -17.87
CA SER A 60 15.27 -14.67 -17.46
C SER A 60 13.92 -14.35 -16.80
N GLU A 61 12.85 -15.01 -17.18
CA GLU A 61 11.54 -14.86 -16.53
C GLU A 61 11.51 -15.55 -15.16
N ILE A 62 12.21 -16.68 -15.02
CA ILE A 62 12.39 -17.37 -13.73
C ILE A 62 13.23 -16.52 -12.80
N GLU A 63 14.39 -16.00 -13.25
CA GLU A 63 15.24 -15.09 -12.46
C GLU A 63 14.46 -13.86 -11.99
N ARG A 64 13.66 -13.26 -12.87
CA ARG A 64 12.79 -12.12 -12.52
C ARG A 64 11.73 -12.51 -11.49
N PHE A 65 11.05 -13.64 -11.67
CA PHE A 65 10.06 -14.14 -10.72
C PHE A 65 10.66 -14.37 -9.33
N MET A 66 11.87 -14.97 -9.25
CA MET A 66 12.59 -15.16 -8.01
C MET A 66 12.95 -13.82 -7.38
N ALA A 67 13.58 -12.91 -8.14
CA ALA A 67 13.96 -11.59 -7.64
C ALA A 67 12.76 -10.82 -7.08
N GLU A 68 11.65 -10.73 -7.82
CA GLU A 68 10.43 -10.05 -7.38
C GLU A 68 9.84 -10.69 -6.11
N SER A 69 9.83 -12.02 -6.01
CA SER A 69 9.30 -12.74 -4.85
C SER A 69 10.17 -12.56 -3.61
N VAL A 70 11.47 -12.71 -3.74
CA VAL A 70 12.45 -12.55 -2.66
C VAL A 70 12.42 -11.11 -2.13
N MET A 71 12.53 -10.14 -3.03
CA MET A 71 12.54 -8.72 -2.67
C MET A 71 11.25 -8.31 -1.97
N ALA A 72 10.08 -8.69 -2.51
CA ALA A 72 8.79 -8.33 -1.93
C ALA A 72 8.64 -8.87 -0.51
N ARG A 73 8.99 -10.13 -0.28
CA ARG A 73 8.88 -10.78 1.02
C ARG A 73 9.82 -10.17 2.05
N VAL A 74 11.10 -10.01 1.71
CA VAL A 74 12.09 -9.40 2.61
C VAL A 74 11.73 -7.96 2.95
N ALA A 75 11.28 -7.18 1.95
CA ALA A 75 10.86 -5.81 2.18
C ALA A 75 9.59 -5.72 3.07
N ASP A 76 8.65 -6.66 2.95
CA ASP A 76 7.46 -6.73 3.81
C ASP A 76 7.78 -7.12 5.25
N ASP A 77 8.72 -8.07 5.44
CA ASP A 77 9.20 -8.48 6.77
C ASP A 77 9.91 -7.28 7.45
N LEU A 78 10.78 -6.55 6.72
CA LEU A 78 11.44 -5.35 7.25
C LEU A 78 10.46 -4.19 7.53
N ASP A 79 9.41 -4.01 6.71
CA ASP A 79 8.35 -3.01 6.97
C ASP A 79 7.66 -3.24 8.31
N ALA A 80 7.50 -4.52 8.70
CA ALA A 80 6.89 -4.88 9.97
C ALA A 80 7.74 -4.47 11.19
N ASP A 81 9.05 -4.42 11.02
CA ASP A 81 10.03 -4.11 12.08
C ASP A 81 10.36 -2.61 12.15
N LEU A 82 9.82 -1.78 11.25
CA LEU A 82 10.07 -0.34 11.28
C LEU A 82 9.33 0.35 12.42
N ASP A 83 10.03 1.20 13.18
CA ASP A 83 9.44 2.03 14.25
C ASP A 83 8.51 3.13 13.71
N VAL A 84 8.62 3.44 12.42
CA VAL A 84 7.84 4.50 11.77
C VAL A 84 6.92 3.91 10.69
N PRO A 85 5.66 4.34 10.64
CA PRO A 85 4.71 3.78 9.70
C PRO A 85 5.03 4.19 8.26
N THR A 86 4.96 3.22 7.37
CA THR A 86 5.05 3.43 5.92
C THR A 86 3.68 3.74 5.33
N MET A 87 3.68 4.53 4.26
CA MET A 87 2.45 4.99 3.61
C MET A 87 1.99 4.09 2.49
N TYR A 88 2.92 3.46 1.78
CA TYR A 88 2.69 2.65 0.58
C TYR A 88 3.60 1.43 0.57
N ALA A 89 3.32 0.48 -0.32
CA ALA A 89 4.19 -0.67 -0.53
C ALA A 89 5.63 -0.23 -0.81
N PRO A 90 6.63 -0.94 -0.26
CA PRO A 90 8.02 -0.67 -0.54
C PRO A 90 8.34 -0.85 -2.03
N ALA A 91 9.23 -0.01 -2.55
CA ALA A 91 9.75 -0.13 -3.90
C ALA A 91 11.14 -0.77 -3.86
N CYS A 92 11.31 -1.87 -4.57
CA CYS A 92 12.56 -2.62 -4.63
C CYS A 92 13.23 -2.47 -5.99
N GLU A 93 14.58 -2.38 -5.99
CA GLU A 93 15.40 -2.32 -7.18
C GLU A 93 16.60 -3.25 -7.03
N HIS A 94 16.94 -4.00 -8.07
CA HIS A 94 18.12 -4.87 -8.12
C HIS A 94 18.88 -4.69 -9.42
N ARG A 95 20.16 -5.06 -9.42
CA ARG A 95 21.04 -5.03 -10.62
C ARG A 95 21.40 -6.43 -11.09
N ASP A 96 21.67 -7.31 -10.14
CA ASP A 96 22.12 -8.67 -10.42
C ASP A 96 20.93 -9.63 -10.45
N PRO A 97 20.98 -10.72 -11.23
CA PRO A 97 19.94 -11.73 -11.23
C PRO A 97 19.88 -12.46 -9.88
N CYS A 98 18.68 -12.86 -9.47
CA CYS A 98 18.46 -13.70 -8.30
C CYS A 98 18.49 -15.17 -8.71
N ARG A 99 19.40 -15.97 -8.15
CA ARG A 99 19.57 -17.40 -8.45
C ARG A 99 19.69 -18.23 -7.18
N GLU A 100 19.14 -19.45 -7.24
CA GLU A 100 19.31 -20.42 -6.16
C GLU A 100 20.80 -20.73 -5.93
N GLY A 101 21.21 -20.84 -4.67
CA GLY A 101 22.57 -21.13 -4.28
C GLY A 101 23.57 -19.97 -4.42
N GLU A 102 23.11 -18.80 -4.85
CA GLU A 102 23.94 -17.61 -5.02
C GLU A 102 23.47 -16.48 -4.08
N PRO A 103 24.41 -15.66 -3.54
CA PRO A 103 24.03 -14.48 -2.76
C PRO A 103 23.32 -13.46 -3.65
N PHE A 104 22.37 -12.70 -3.08
CA PHE A 104 21.61 -11.69 -3.79
C PHE A 104 21.57 -10.39 -3.02
N SER A 105 21.67 -9.26 -3.73
CA SER A 105 21.55 -7.94 -3.12
C SER A 105 20.60 -7.04 -3.89
N PHE A 106 19.90 -6.18 -3.15
CA PHE A 106 18.95 -5.23 -3.72
C PHE A 106 18.80 -4.00 -2.82
N ALA A 107 18.26 -2.94 -3.39
CA ALA A 107 17.87 -1.75 -2.64
C ALA A 107 16.36 -1.75 -2.40
N VAL A 108 15.94 -1.28 -1.24
CA VAL A 108 14.53 -1.04 -0.92
C VAL A 108 14.33 0.40 -0.48
N LYS A 109 13.20 0.95 -0.89
CA LYS A 109 12.76 2.30 -0.57
C LYS A 109 11.39 2.25 0.07
N TYR A 110 11.28 2.82 1.27
CA TYR A 110 10.05 2.99 2.01
C TYR A 110 9.61 4.45 1.97
N LEU A 111 8.36 4.72 1.67
CA LEU A 111 7.77 6.05 1.79
C LEU A 111 7.06 6.13 3.15
N LEU A 112 7.55 7.00 4.01
CA LEU A 112 7.00 7.23 5.35
C LEU A 112 5.78 8.14 5.27
N VAL A 113 4.95 8.11 6.31
CA VAL A 113 3.83 9.07 6.43
C VAL A 113 4.36 10.50 6.35
N PRO A 114 3.84 11.37 5.45
CA PRO A 114 4.28 12.75 5.32
C PRO A 114 4.18 13.54 6.63
N ALA A 115 5.11 14.48 6.83
CA ALA A 115 5.08 15.40 7.97
C ALA A 115 4.04 16.52 7.70
N MET A 116 2.77 16.16 7.82
CA MET A 116 1.63 17.07 7.68
C MET A 116 0.88 17.17 9.01
N GLU A 117 0.14 18.25 9.17
CA GLU A 117 -0.68 18.51 10.37
C GLU A 117 -2.16 18.42 10.02
N LEU A 118 -2.94 17.83 10.90
CA LEU A 118 -4.38 17.70 10.74
C LEU A 118 -5.07 18.33 11.96
N ASP A 119 -5.98 19.30 11.69
CA ASP A 119 -6.80 19.94 12.69
C ASP A 119 -7.99 19.02 13.06
N PHE A 120 -7.91 18.43 14.26
CA PHE A 120 -8.98 17.61 14.86
C PHE A 120 -9.91 18.40 15.79
N GLU A 121 -9.58 19.64 16.13
CA GLU A 121 -10.34 20.42 17.12
C GLU A 121 -11.73 20.82 16.62
N ARG A 122 -11.88 20.95 15.30
CA ARG A 122 -13.17 21.33 14.71
C ARG A 122 -13.98 20.10 14.37
N PRO A 123 -15.25 19.98 14.85
CA PRO A 123 -16.09 18.87 14.49
C PRO A 123 -16.43 18.88 12.97
N ILE A 124 -16.59 17.69 12.39
CA ILE A 124 -17.15 17.51 11.05
C ILE A 124 -18.65 17.37 11.22
N VAL A 125 -19.40 18.37 10.78
CA VAL A 125 -20.87 18.37 10.87
C VAL A 125 -21.45 17.66 9.65
N LEU A 126 -22.30 16.66 9.89
CA LEU A 126 -23.04 15.92 8.87
C LEU A 126 -24.50 16.36 8.86
N ALA A 127 -25.02 16.73 7.69
CA ALA A 127 -26.44 16.89 7.45
C ALA A 127 -27.11 15.52 7.25
N GLU A 128 -28.47 15.48 7.39
CA GLU A 128 -29.22 14.23 7.36
C GLU A 128 -29.10 13.46 6.03
N ASP A 129 -28.90 14.17 4.92
CA ASP A 129 -28.80 13.64 3.56
C ASP A 129 -27.35 13.51 3.05
N ASP A 130 -26.32 13.79 3.87
CA ASP A 130 -24.92 13.73 3.47
C ASP A 130 -24.46 12.27 3.27
N ASP A 131 -23.67 12.03 2.20
CA ASP A 131 -22.79 10.85 2.15
C ASP A 131 -21.68 11.03 3.18
N GLU A 132 -21.79 10.30 4.30
CA GLU A 132 -20.87 10.40 5.44
C GLU A 132 -19.40 10.30 5.01
N ASN A 133 -19.06 9.30 4.19
CA ASN A 133 -17.68 9.08 3.78
C ASN A 133 -17.18 10.21 2.86
N ALA A 134 -17.97 10.62 1.88
CA ALA A 134 -17.61 11.72 1.00
C ALA A 134 -17.45 13.05 1.75
N ARG A 135 -18.30 13.30 2.76
CA ARG A 135 -18.20 14.49 3.59
C ARG A 135 -16.98 14.47 4.50
N ILE A 136 -16.66 13.33 5.09
CA ILE A 136 -15.43 13.15 5.89
C ILE A 136 -14.20 13.36 5.00
N ASP A 137 -14.13 12.73 3.84
CA ASP A 137 -13.00 12.85 2.90
C ASP A 137 -12.77 14.31 2.49
N ALA A 138 -13.82 15.05 2.15
CA ALA A 138 -13.73 16.46 1.81
C ALA A 138 -13.25 17.31 3.00
N ALA A 139 -13.76 17.05 4.21
CA ALA A 139 -13.34 17.75 5.40
C ALA A 139 -11.88 17.47 5.76
N LEU A 140 -11.41 16.23 5.67
CA LEU A 140 -10.01 15.86 5.90
C LEU A 140 -9.07 16.55 4.92
N SER A 141 -9.41 16.54 3.63
CA SER A 141 -8.61 17.20 2.59
C SER A 141 -8.50 18.71 2.79
N ALA A 142 -9.54 19.34 3.34
CA ALA A 142 -9.55 20.78 3.62
C ALA A 142 -8.80 21.18 4.90
N ARG A 143 -8.64 20.25 5.85
CA ARG A 143 -8.05 20.51 7.18
C ARG A 143 -6.61 20.06 7.32
N ILE A 144 -6.12 19.27 6.38
CA ILE A 144 -4.74 18.83 6.40
C ILE A 144 -3.83 19.89 5.77
N HIS A 145 -2.79 20.26 6.50
CA HIS A 145 -1.83 21.28 6.12
C HIS A 145 -0.43 20.72 6.04
N GLY A 146 0.37 21.26 5.14
CA GLY A 146 1.75 20.84 4.91
C GLY A 146 2.03 20.56 3.44
N GLU A 147 3.29 20.36 3.12
CA GLU A 147 3.75 20.08 1.78
C GLU A 147 3.68 18.57 1.48
N ILE A 148 3.14 18.21 0.31
CA ILE A 148 3.15 16.83 -0.16
C ILE A 148 4.54 16.52 -0.72
N PRO A 149 5.26 15.51 -0.18
CA PRO A 149 6.57 15.15 -0.71
C PRO A 149 6.46 14.65 -2.16
N GLN A 150 7.38 15.08 -3.01
CA GLN A 150 7.36 14.76 -4.45
C GLN A 150 7.29 13.26 -4.74
N ALA A 151 7.97 12.43 -3.95
CA ALA A 151 7.97 10.99 -4.15
C ALA A 151 6.58 10.37 -3.95
N HIS A 152 5.83 10.83 -2.94
CA HIS A 152 4.45 10.40 -2.67
C HIS A 152 3.51 10.83 -3.81
N LEU A 153 3.63 12.10 -4.20
CA LEU A 153 2.81 12.65 -5.28
C LEU A 153 3.06 11.91 -6.60
N LYS A 154 4.32 11.67 -6.97
CA LYS A 154 4.68 10.94 -8.19
C LYS A 154 4.08 9.54 -8.19
N LEU A 155 4.22 8.80 -7.08
CA LEU A 155 3.65 7.45 -6.95
C LEU A 155 2.13 7.48 -7.16
N GLN A 156 1.42 8.45 -6.54
CA GLN A 156 -0.02 8.53 -6.66
C GLN A 156 -0.49 9.02 -8.03
N ILE A 157 0.24 9.91 -8.70
CA ILE A 157 -0.05 10.28 -10.09
C ILE A 157 0.00 9.06 -10.99
N ASP A 158 1.02 8.21 -10.85
CA ASP A 158 1.16 7.00 -11.67
C ASP A 158 0.05 5.98 -11.35
N ALA A 159 -0.34 5.82 -10.10
CA ALA A 159 -1.47 4.98 -9.69
C ALA A 159 -2.80 5.49 -10.26
N VAL A 160 -3.11 6.77 -10.09
CA VAL A 160 -4.35 7.41 -10.62
C VAL A 160 -4.42 7.31 -12.13
N ARG A 161 -3.30 7.52 -12.84
CA ARG A 161 -3.23 7.36 -14.30
C ARG A 161 -3.48 5.92 -14.73
N THR A 162 -2.96 4.95 -13.99
CA THR A 162 -3.16 3.52 -14.27
C THR A 162 -4.60 3.11 -14.06
N GLU A 163 -5.21 3.53 -12.95
CA GLU A 163 -6.63 3.31 -12.65
C GLU A 163 -7.52 3.97 -13.71
N PHE A 164 -7.22 5.20 -14.09
CA PHE A 164 -7.96 5.90 -15.14
C PHE A 164 -7.90 5.17 -16.49
N ARG A 165 -6.72 4.67 -16.90
CA ARG A 165 -6.58 3.87 -18.13
C ARG A 165 -7.39 2.57 -18.04
N ALA A 166 -7.37 1.89 -16.89
CA ALA A 166 -8.14 0.68 -16.67
C ALA A 166 -9.65 0.95 -16.71
N GLU A 167 -10.10 2.09 -16.17
CA GLU A 167 -11.51 2.52 -16.24
C GLU A 167 -11.93 2.79 -17.68
N LEU A 168 -11.15 3.54 -18.45
CA LEU A 168 -11.42 3.79 -19.86
C LEU A 168 -11.53 2.49 -20.67
N LYS A 169 -10.59 1.55 -20.42
CA LYS A 169 -10.61 0.22 -21.06
C LYS A 169 -11.89 -0.56 -20.74
N ARG A 170 -12.35 -0.55 -19.47
CA ARG A 170 -13.60 -1.19 -19.07
C ARG A 170 -14.84 -0.58 -19.74
N ARG A 171 -14.81 0.74 -19.97
CA ARG A 171 -15.90 1.49 -20.65
C ARG A 171 -15.81 1.39 -22.17
N GLY A 172 -14.75 0.83 -22.75
CA GLY A 172 -14.54 0.81 -24.19
C GLY A 172 -14.31 2.19 -24.81
N VAL A 173 -13.83 3.16 -24.02
CA VAL A 173 -13.69 4.57 -24.44
C VAL A 173 -12.21 4.93 -24.44
N THR A 174 -11.76 5.68 -25.45
CA THR A 174 -10.40 6.23 -25.50
C THR A 174 -10.29 7.50 -24.65
N SER A 175 -9.07 7.87 -24.24
CA SER A 175 -8.83 9.13 -23.53
C SER A 175 -9.26 10.36 -24.35
N LYS A 176 -9.18 10.29 -25.69
CA LYS A 176 -9.64 11.36 -26.59
C LYS A 176 -11.17 11.49 -26.52
N GLU A 177 -11.90 10.40 -26.63
CA GLU A 177 -13.37 10.39 -26.56
C GLU A 177 -13.87 10.84 -25.19
N TYR A 178 -13.26 10.38 -24.10
CA TYR A 178 -13.55 10.83 -22.74
C TYR A 178 -13.42 12.35 -22.61
N ARG A 179 -12.29 12.93 -23.10
CA ARG A 179 -12.10 14.38 -23.08
C ARG A 179 -13.14 15.14 -23.92
N MET A 180 -13.47 14.60 -25.10
CA MET A 180 -14.48 15.21 -25.98
C MET A 180 -15.86 15.21 -25.30
N GLN A 181 -16.27 14.12 -24.67
CA GLN A 181 -17.54 14.00 -23.94
C GLN A 181 -17.64 15.01 -22.79
N ARG A 182 -16.54 15.22 -22.06
CA ARG A 182 -16.46 16.16 -20.94
C ARG A 182 -16.04 17.57 -21.33
N ARG A 183 -15.77 17.81 -22.62
CA ARG A 183 -15.27 19.09 -23.16
C ARG A 183 -13.97 19.58 -22.51
N LEU A 184 -13.08 18.63 -22.15
CA LEU A 184 -11.81 18.91 -21.50
C LEU A 184 -10.68 19.10 -22.53
N LYS A 185 -9.82 20.10 -22.28
CA LYS A 185 -8.53 20.23 -22.96
C LYS A 185 -7.57 19.13 -22.44
N PRO A 186 -6.52 18.77 -23.21
CA PRO A 186 -5.53 17.80 -22.75
C PRO A 186 -4.90 18.15 -21.40
N GLN A 187 -4.59 19.43 -21.18
CA GLN A 187 -3.98 19.90 -19.93
C GLN A 187 -4.97 19.80 -18.75
N GLU A 188 -6.21 20.15 -18.94
CA GLU A 188 -7.25 20.08 -17.91
C GLU A 188 -7.46 18.63 -17.39
N LEU A 189 -7.31 17.63 -18.26
CA LEU A 189 -7.33 16.22 -17.81
C LEU A 189 -6.06 15.88 -16.99
N VAL A 190 -4.90 16.39 -17.38
CA VAL A 190 -3.66 16.18 -16.61
C VAL A 190 -3.78 16.82 -15.23
N ASP A 191 -4.31 18.03 -15.16
CA ASP A 191 -4.54 18.77 -13.92
C ASP A 191 -5.57 18.05 -13.04
N GLU A 192 -6.68 17.54 -13.60
CA GLU A 192 -7.67 16.73 -12.87
C GLU A 192 -7.05 15.47 -12.25
N LEU A 193 -6.19 14.76 -12.99
CA LEU A 193 -5.54 13.56 -12.47
C LEU A 193 -4.48 13.90 -11.42
N HIS A 194 -3.81 15.03 -11.55
CA HIS A 194 -2.87 15.54 -10.55
C HIS A 194 -3.60 15.92 -9.25
N ASP A 195 -4.70 16.64 -9.33
CA ASP A 195 -5.50 17.06 -8.17
C ASP A 195 -6.04 15.84 -7.43
N ARG A 196 -6.56 14.83 -8.16
CA ARG A 196 -6.97 13.55 -7.57
C ARG A 196 -5.83 12.84 -6.83
N ALA A 197 -4.61 12.90 -7.36
CA ALA A 197 -3.44 12.33 -6.69
C ALA A 197 -3.10 13.11 -5.41
N CYS A 198 -3.15 14.44 -5.44
CA CYS A 198 -2.95 15.28 -4.26
C CYS A 198 -4.00 14.99 -3.17
N GLU A 199 -5.27 14.92 -3.54
CA GLU A 199 -6.37 14.60 -2.60
C GLU A 199 -6.18 13.22 -1.98
N ARG A 200 -5.76 12.22 -2.76
CA ARG A 200 -5.48 10.87 -2.24
C ARG A 200 -4.35 10.87 -1.23
N VAL A 201 -3.22 11.55 -1.52
CA VAL A 201 -2.11 11.65 -0.54
C VAL A 201 -2.59 12.34 0.74
N LYS A 202 -3.31 13.43 0.63
CA LYS A 202 -3.86 14.17 1.77
C LYS A 202 -4.78 13.30 2.61
N ARG A 203 -5.75 12.63 1.99
CA ARG A 203 -6.68 11.72 2.65
C ARG A 203 -5.96 10.59 3.38
N ASP A 204 -5.07 9.89 2.66
CA ASP A 204 -4.35 8.76 3.22
C ASP A 204 -3.47 9.20 4.40
N THR A 205 -2.79 10.36 4.29
CA THR A 205 -2.02 10.94 5.40
C THR A 205 -2.92 11.32 6.58
N ALA A 206 -4.08 11.92 6.32
CA ALA A 206 -5.02 12.30 7.38
C ALA A 206 -5.51 11.07 8.17
N LEU A 207 -5.76 9.95 7.50
CA LEU A 207 -6.16 8.70 8.15
C LEU A 207 -5.03 8.06 8.97
N GLU A 208 -3.78 8.13 8.51
CA GLU A 208 -2.62 7.67 9.29
C GLU A 208 -2.38 8.57 10.53
N LEU A 209 -2.58 9.89 10.41
CA LEU A 209 -2.52 10.80 11.56
C LEU A 209 -3.65 10.54 12.56
N ALA A 210 -4.85 10.23 12.07
CA ALA A 210 -5.99 9.85 12.91
C ALA A 210 -5.75 8.50 13.62
N PHE A 211 -5.14 7.53 12.94
CA PHE A 211 -4.70 6.29 13.57
C PHE A 211 -3.71 6.58 14.71
N LYS A 212 -2.72 7.42 14.48
CA LYS A 212 -1.75 7.83 15.52
C LYS A 212 -2.46 8.52 16.71
N ALA A 213 -3.43 9.40 16.43
CA ALA A 213 -4.20 10.09 17.48
C ALA A 213 -5.17 9.16 18.23
N SER A 214 -5.52 8.01 17.65
CA SER A 214 -6.39 7.02 18.31
C SER A 214 -5.69 6.26 19.43
N GLU A 215 -4.35 6.32 19.52
CA GLU A 215 -3.53 5.59 20.51
C GLU A 215 -3.90 4.09 20.58
N SER A 216 -4.27 3.51 19.43
CA SER A 216 -4.75 2.13 19.38
C SER A 216 -3.65 1.14 19.70
N GLU A 217 -3.96 0.16 20.55
CA GLU A 217 -3.06 -0.92 20.93
C GLU A 217 -2.71 -1.83 19.74
N PRO A 218 -1.52 -2.47 19.74
CA PRO A 218 -1.10 -3.39 18.69
C PRO A 218 -2.13 -4.49 18.40
N ASP A 219 -2.78 -5.04 19.42
CA ASP A 219 -3.82 -6.08 19.31
C ASP A 219 -5.04 -5.59 18.51
N ALA A 220 -5.36 -4.30 18.58
CA ALA A 220 -6.44 -3.71 17.80
C ALA A 220 -6.10 -3.68 16.30
N LEU A 221 -4.82 -3.44 15.97
CA LEU A 221 -4.34 -3.48 14.59
C LEU A 221 -4.39 -4.91 14.02
N GLU A 222 -3.88 -5.89 14.75
CA GLU A 222 -3.94 -7.30 14.34
C GLU A 222 -5.39 -7.77 14.19
N GLY A 223 -6.27 -7.46 15.14
CA GLY A 223 -7.69 -7.79 15.04
C GLY A 223 -8.38 -7.14 13.83
N ARG A 224 -7.99 -5.92 13.45
CA ARG A 224 -8.50 -5.27 12.24
C ARG A 224 -7.98 -5.96 10.98
N MET A 225 -6.70 -6.34 10.93
CA MET A 225 -6.12 -7.10 9.83
C MET A 225 -6.83 -8.44 9.64
N ASP A 226 -7.10 -9.17 10.70
CA ASP A 226 -7.86 -10.44 10.66
C ASP A 226 -9.29 -10.21 10.12
N GLY A 227 -9.97 -9.16 10.58
CA GLY A 227 -11.28 -8.77 10.06
C GLY A 227 -11.27 -8.50 8.56
N LEU A 228 -10.28 -7.78 8.06
CA LEU A 228 -10.11 -7.51 6.63
C LEU A 228 -9.85 -8.79 5.83
N LEU A 229 -9.04 -9.71 6.35
CA LEU A 229 -8.78 -11.01 5.73
C LEU A 229 -10.05 -11.85 5.62
N VAL A 230 -10.87 -11.90 6.68
CA VAL A 230 -12.16 -12.62 6.68
C VAL A 230 -13.09 -12.05 5.60
N ILE A 231 -13.17 -10.73 5.46
CA ILE A 231 -13.99 -10.07 4.45
C ILE A 231 -13.48 -10.41 3.03
N GLN A 232 -12.17 -10.30 2.79
CA GLN A 232 -11.58 -10.56 1.48
C GLN A 232 -11.66 -12.04 1.09
N ALA A 233 -11.47 -12.95 2.03
CA ALA A 233 -11.56 -14.39 1.83
C ALA A 233 -13.00 -14.92 1.76
N LYS A 234 -14.00 -14.06 2.02
CA LYS A 234 -15.41 -14.44 2.15
C LYS A 234 -15.68 -15.52 3.19
N GLY A 235 -14.87 -15.59 4.24
CA GLY A 235 -15.05 -16.47 5.37
C GLY A 235 -13.78 -16.76 6.16
N THR A 236 -13.95 -17.21 7.40
CA THR A 236 -12.84 -17.45 8.35
C THR A 236 -11.96 -18.63 7.94
N SER A 237 -12.52 -19.69 7.36
CA SER A 237 -11.74 -20.88 6.96
C SER A 237 -10.72 -20.63 5.84
N GLN A 238 -10.89 -19.56 5.08
CA GLN A 238 -9.99 -19.19 3.98
C GLN A 238 -9.09 -18.01 4.34
N SER A 239 -9.31 -17.34 5.47
CA SER A 239 -8.55 -16.16 5.87
C SER A 239 -7.10 -16.49 6.23
N GLU A 240 -6.84 -17.63 6.85
CA GLU A 240 -5.49 -18.09 7.18
C GLU A 240 -4.67 -18.40 5.92
N ASP A 241 -5.30 -19.07 4.94
CA ASP A 241 -4.65 -19.33 3.64
C ASP A 241 -4.36 -18.03 2.91
N LEU A 242 -5.32 -17.06 2.91
CA LEU A 242 -5.11 -15.76 2.33
C LEU A 242 -3.99 -14.97 3.05
N ARG A 243 -3.94 -15.01 4.39
CA ARG A 243 -2.86 -14.39 5.17
C ARG A 243 -1.50 -14.96 4.76
N ARG A 244 -1.41 -16.30 4.65
CA ARG A 244 -0.19 -16.96 4.19
C ARG A 244 0.20 -16.53 2.78
N ASP A 245 -0.75 -16.53 1.85
CA ASP A 245 -0.52 -16.10 0.48
C ASP A 245 -0.09 -14.62 0.38
N MET A 246 -0.65 -13.74 1.19
CA MET A 246 -0.23 -12.34 1.28
C MET A 246 1.18 -12.21 1.86
N LYS A 247 1.52 -12.98 2.90
CA LYS A 247 2.87 -13.02 3.48
C LYS A 247 3.90 -13.48 2.44
N ASP A 248 3.64 -14.61 1.78
CA ASP A 248 4.53 -15.16 0.76
C ASP A 248 4.63 -14.28 -0.51
N ALA A 249 3.66 -13.39 -0.70
CA ALA A 249 3.67 -12.38 -1.75
C ALA A 249 4.30 -11.04 -1.33
N GLY A 250 4.75 -10.89 -0.06
CA GLY A 250 5.24 -9.61 0.48
C GLY A 250 4.19 -8.51 0.44
N ARG A 251 2.97 -8.80 0.85
CA ARG A 251 1.82 -7.87 0.77
C ARG A 251 1.12 -7.61 2.10
N LEU A 252 1.64 -8.11 3.22
CA LEU A 252 1.05 -7.84 4.53
C LEU A 252 1.18 -6.35 4.91
N CYS A 253 2.22 -5.65 4.43
CA CYS A 253 2.34 -4.20 4.58
C CYS A 253 1.11 -3.45 4.06
N LEU A 254 0.55 -3.85 2.92
CA LEU A 254 -0.67 -3.24 2.37
C LEU A 254 -1.89 -3.48 3.27
N LEU A 255 -2.01 -4.68 3.81
CA LEU A 255 -3.09 -5.02 4.74
C LEU A 255 -2.94 -4.21 6.05
N ARG A 256 -1.73 -4.08 6.56
CA ARG A 256 -1.40 -3.29 7.74
C ARG A 256 -1.73 -1.81 7.54
N GLN A 257 -1.36 -1.24 6.39
CA GLN A 257 -1.69 0.14 6.02
C GLN A 257 -3.22 0.34 5.92
N GLN A 258 -3.93 -0.58 5.29
CA GLN A 258 -5.40 -0.52 5.22
C GLN A 258 -6.02 -0.59 6.61
N ALA A 259 -5.57 -1.51 7.47
CA ALA A 259 -6.07 -1.66 8.82
C ALA A 259 -5.87 -0.39 9.67
N ARG A 260 -4.69 0.27 9.58
CA ARG A 260 -4.44 1.55 10.25
C ARG A 260 -5.41 2.64 9.79
N ARG A 261 -5.60 2.77 8.48
CA ARG A 261 -6.51 3.77 7.90
C ARG A 261 -7.97 3.52 8.28
N ASP A 262 -8.40 2.26 8.35
CA ASP A 262 -9.74 1.90 8.80
C ASP A 262 -9.95 2.25 10.28
N ILE A 263 -8.96 1.97 11.14
CA ILE A 263 -9.00 2.36 12.57
C ILE A 263 -9.04 3.89 12.68
N GLY A 264 -8.22 4.60 11.92
CA GLY A 264 -8.20 6.06 11.88
C GLY A 264 -9.55 6.64 11.46
N LEU A 265 -10.18 6.07 10.43
CA LEU A 265 -11.52 6.48 9.98
C LEU A 265 -12.58 6.22 11.06
N ASP A 266 -12.55 5.06 11.71
CA ASP A 266 -13.48 4.74 12.79
C ASP A 266 -13.29 5.67 13.99
N TRP A 267 -12.06 6.08 14.28
CA TRP A 267 -11.76 7.06 15.32
C TRP A 267 -12.32 8.44 14.96
N ILE A 268 -12.13 8.92 13.72
CA ILE A 268 -12.70 10.18 13.24
C ILE A 268 -14.22 10.16 13.38
N LYS A 269 -14.88 9.10 12.95
CA LYS A 269 -16.34 8.95 13.03
C LYS A 269 -16.87 9.03 14.46
N ARG A 270 -16.11 8.54 15.43
CA ARG A 270 -16.52 8.56 16.85
C ARG A 270 -16.17 9.86 17.58
N SER A 271 -15.02 10.48 17.23
CA SER A 271 -14.43 11.55 18.03
C SER A 271 -14.57 12.94 17.39
N VAL A 272 -14.69 13.01 16.06
CA VAL A 272 -14.64 14.27 15.30
C VAL A 272 -15.95 14.56 14.57
N VAL A 273 -16.74 13.53 14.24
CA VAL A 273 -18.01 13.70 13.52
C VAL A 273 -19.16 14.01 14.48
N MET A 274 -19.94 15.04 14.13
CA MET A 274 -21.18 15.40 14.83
C MET A 274 -22.35 15.42 13.85
N LYS A 275 -23.51 14.92 14.26
CA LYS A 275 -24.74 15.07 13.49
C LYS A 275 -25.36 16.43 13.76
N GLU A 276 -25.91 17.06 12.71
CA GLU A 276 -26.62 18.33 12.82
C GLU A 276 -27.79 18.19 13.83
N GLY A 277 -27.82 19.03 14.86
CA GLY A 277 -28.83 18.94 15.93
C GLY A 277 -28.43 18.13 17.17
N ALA A 278 -27.29 17.48 17.19
CA ALA A 278 -26.75 16.90 18.44
C ALA A 278 -26.14 18.01 19.33
N ALA A 279 -26.61 18.12 20.57
CA ALA A 279 -26.05 19.06 21.53
C ALA A 279 -24.57 18.68 21.81
N GLN A 280 -23.68 19.67 21.84
CA GLN A 280 -22.31 19.43 22.30
C GLN A 280 -22.34 18.83 23.70
N PRO A 281 -21.61 17.75 23.98
CA PRO A 281 -21.39 17.36 25.37
C PRO A 281 -20.59 18.46 26.06
N GLU A 282 -21.09 18.93 27.22
CA GLU A 282 -20.45 19.91 28.10
C GLU A 282 -19.10 19.40 28.64
#